data_96a36661fff828999fb4b1bb061243ac
#
_entry.id   96a36661fff828999fb4b1bb061243ac
#
_cell.length_a   1.000
_cell.length_b   1.000
_cell.length_c   1.000
_cell.angle_alpha   90.00
_cell.angle_beta   90.00
_cell.angle_gamma   90.00
#
_symmetry.space_group_name_H-M   'P 1'
#
loop_
_entity.id
_entity.type
_entity.pdbx_description
1 polymer ?
#
loop_
_entity_poly.entity_id
_entity_poly.type
_entity_poly.pdbx_seq_one_letter_code
_entity_poly.pdbx_strand_id
1 'polypeptide(L)'
;LDGEEINIIVNHWPSRSGGEKKSSPYREAAGRLNRKIMDSIIKINPNAKIITMGDLNDGAYNKSVKQGIGAKLKKSELKEPRDIYNPFEQMAKDGHATLFYRDSGDIFDQIMVSQQLVPADNNDYGSFKYWKAGIYNKPFLIQKTGQYKGYPLRNQNGVPGFSDHFPVYIYLVKEVK
;
A
#
# COMPACT_ATOMS: atom_id res chain seq x y z
N LEU A 1 17.83 2.62 8.01
CA LEU A 1 17.20 3.61 8.86
C LEU A 1 17.74 3.46 10.29
N ASP A 2 18.51 4.45 10.78
CA ASP A 2 19.11 4.42 12.12
C ASP A 2 19.85 3.10 12.44
N GLY A 3 20.72 2.67 11.52
CA GLY A 3 21.50 1.43 11.62
C GLY A 3 20.72 0.13 11.32
N GLU A 4 19.42 0.20 11.10
CA GLU A 4 18.60 -0.97 10.73
C GLU A 4 18.40 -1.04 9.21
N GLU A 5 18.55 -2.24 8.66
CA GLU A 5 18.24 -2.51 7.25
C GLU A 5 16.73 -2.65 7.06
N ILE A 6 16.19 -1.91 6.09
CA ILE A 6 14.80 -2.04 5.64
C ILE A 6 14.82 -2.19 4.12
N ASN A 7 14.29 -3.29 3.62
CA ASN A 7 14.17 -3.57 2.20
C ASN A 7 12.90 -2.93 1.65
N ILE A 8 13.02 -2.04 0.68
CA ILE A 8 11.89 -1.32 0.11
C ILE A 8 11.72 -1.74 -1.36
N ILE A 9 10.53 -2.24 -1.70
CA ILE A 9 10.13 -2.59 -3.06
C ILE A 9 9.11 -1.55 -3.52
N VAL A 10 9.47 -0.76 -4.52
CA VAL A 10 8.59 0.25 -5.11
C VAL A 10 7.95 -0.31 -6.37
N ASN A 11 6.63 -0.15 -6.49
CA ASN A 11 5.80 -0.72 -7.54
C ASN A 11 5.03 0.36 -8.29
N HIS A 12 4.88 0.17 -9.59
CA HIS A 12 3.83 0.78 -10.39
C HIS A 12 3.36 -0.30 -11.39
N TRP A 13 2.23 -0.92 -11.08
CA TRP A 13 1.74 -2.05 -11.85
C TRP A 13 0.97 -1.61 -13.09
N PRO A 14 0.78 -2.51 -14.09
CA PRO A 14 0.04 -2.20 -15.31
C PRO A 14 -1.37 -1.64 -15.02
N SER A 15 -1.68 -0.52 -15.68
CA SER A 15 -2.96 0.16 -15.50
C SER A 15 -4.15 -0.71 -15.94
N ARG A 16 -5.36 -0.30 -15.57
CA ARG A 16 -6.62 -0.94 -16.00
C ARG A 16 -7.01 -0.57 -17.45
N SER A 17 -6.05 -0.11 -18.26
CA SER A 17 -6.28 0.24 -19.67
C SER A 17 -6.86 -0.94 -20.46
N GLY A 18 -7.88 -0.67 -21.26
CA GLY A 18 -8.63 -1.72 -21.97
C GLY A 18 -9.62 -2.51 -21.12
N GLY A 19 -9.77 -2.16 -19.85
CA GLY A 19 -10.70 -2.76 -18.88
C GLY A 19 -10.01 -3.64 -17.84
N GLU A 20 -10.57 -3.63 -16.64
CA GLU A 20 -10.01 -4.34 -15.47
C GLU A 20 -9.80 -5.83 -15.74
N LYS A 21 -10.83 -6.52 -16.27
CA LYS A 21 -10.79 -7.96 -16.54
C LYS A 21 -9.69 -8.34 -17.54
N LYS A 22 -9.50 -7.52 -18.59
CA LYS A 22 -8.50 -7.76 -19.63
C LYS A 22 -7.08 -7.57 -19.11
N SER A 23 -6.87 -6.56 -18.27
CA SER A 23 -5.55 -6.19 -17.73
C SER A 23 -5.17 -6.90 -16.44
N SER A 24 -6.13 -7.50 -15.71
CA SER A 24 -5.90 -8.20 -14.43
C SER A 24 -4.77 -9.23 -14.47
N PRO A 25 -4.62 -10.09 -15.51
CA PRO A 25 -3.54 -11.08 -15.56
C PRO A 25 -2.12 -10.48 -15.45
N TYR A 26 -1.92 -9.26 -15.97
CA TYR A 26 -0.63 -8.56 -15.89
C TYR A 26 -0.33 -8.10 -14.47
N ARG A 27 -1.33 -7.55 -13.76
CA ARG A 27 -1.17 -7.17 -12.35
C ARG A 27 -1.02 -8.39 -11.45
N GLU A 28 -1.72 -9.48 -11.73
CA GLU A 28 -1.52 -10.75 -11.03
C GLU A 28 -0.09 -11.27 -11.21
N ALA A 29 0.48 -11.16 -12.43
CA ALA A 29 1.87 -11.51 -12.69
C ALA A 29 2.84 -10.61 -11.91
N ALA A 30 2.57 -9.30 -11.86
CA ALA A 30 3.35 -8.33 -11.07
C ALA A 30 3.28 -8.66 -9.56
N GLY A 31 2.09 -9.00 -9.05
CA GLY A 31 1.93 -9.44 -7.65
C GLY A 31 2.73 -10.71 -7.32
N ARG A 32 2.71 -11.71 -8.21
CA ARG A 32 3.54 -12.92 -8.05
C ARG A 32 5.03 -12.63 -8.12
N LEU A 33 5.46 -11.72 -8.99
CA LEU A 33 6.86 -11.29 -9.06
C LEU A 33 7.28 -10.60 -7.77
N ASN A 34 6.46 -9.66 -7.28
CA ASN A 34 6.69 -8.99 -6.01
C ASN A 34 6.84 -10.03 -4.88
N ARG A 35 5.93 -11.01 -4.78
CA ARG A 35 6.01 -12.10 -3.82
C ARG A 35 7.32 -12.90 -3.94
N LYS A 36 7.73 -13.25 -5.17
CA LYS A 36 8.99 -13.97 -5.42
C LYS A 36 10.21 -13.18 -4.92
N ILE A 37 10.23 -11.87 -5.13
CA ILE A 37 11.32 -11.00 -4.63
C ILE A 37 11.32 -11.02 -3.10
N MET A 38 10.18 -10.83 -2.44
CA MET A 38 10.08 -10.87 -0.99
C MET A 38 10.51 -12.22 -0.43
N ASP A 39 10.07 -13.34 -1.03
CA ASP A 39 10.46 -14.68 -0.61
C ASP A 39 11.98 -14.92 -0.75
N SER A 40 12.62 -14.35 -1.78
CA SER A 40 14.07 -14.44 -1.94
C SER A 40 14.84 -13.71 -0.83
N ILE A 41 14.33 -12.55 -0.40
CA ILE A 41 14.91 -11.79 0.71
C ILE A 41 14.75 -12.56 2.02
N ILE A 42 13.53 -13.06 2.31
CA ILE A 42 13.24 -13.83 3.53
C ILE A 42 14.03 -15.15 3.57
N LYS A 43 14.28 -15.78 2.43
CA LYS A 43 15.10 -16.99 2.36
C LYS A 43 16.54 -16.72 2.81
N ILE A 44 17.10 -15.56 2.51
CA ILE A 44 18.45 -15.16 2.93
C ILE A 44 18.43 -14.73 4.40
N ASN A 45 17.45 -13.92 4.79
CA ASN A 45 17.31 -13.43 6.16
C ASN A 45 15.83 -13.51 6.60
N PRO A 46 15.43 -14.51 7.39
CA PRO A 46 14.06 -14.63 7.89
C PRO A 46 13.58 -13.45 8.75
N ASN A 47 14.52 -12.65 9.26
CA ASN A 47 14.23 -11.46 10.07
C ASN A 47 14.26 -10.15 9.24
N ALA A 48 14.36 -10.25 7.91
CA ALA A 48 14.41 -9.08 7.05
C ALA A 48 13.12 -8.25 7.15
N LYS A 49 13.28 -6.97 7.37
CA LYS A 49 12.19 -5.99 7.33
C LYS A 49 11.95 -5.59 5.88
N ILE A 50 10.72 -5.80 5.40
CA ILE A 50 10.35 -5.53 4.01
C ILE A 50 9.13 -4.61 3.99
N ILE A 51 9.20 -3.58 3.14
CA ILE A 51 8.09 -2.72 2.77
C ILE A 51 7.89 -2.88 1.26
N THR A 52 6.68 -3.21 0.82
CA THR A 52 6.30 -3.14 -0.59
C THR A 52 5.21 -2.10 -0.75
N MET A 53 5.41 -1.15 -1.67
CA MET A 53 4.54 0.02 -1.80
C MET A 53 4.43 0.50 -3.24
N GLY A 54 3.40 1.31 -3.51
CA GLY A 54 3.23 2.03 -4.77
C GLY A 54 1.80 1.99 -5.28
N ASP A 55 1.62 2.50 -6.51
CA ASP A 55 0.39 2.37 -7.27
C ASP A 55 0.30 0.97 -7.87
N LEU A 56 -0.55 0.14 -7.29
CA LEU A 56 -0.75 -1.23 -7.72
C LEU A 56 -1.80 -1.35 -8.85
N ASN A 57 -2.49 -0.24 -9.21
CA ASN A 57 -3.61 -0.23 -10.14
C ASN A 57 -4.70 -1.29 -9.83
N ASP A 58 -4.66 -1.84 -8.62
CA ASP A 58 -5.61 -2.80 -8.04
C ASP A 58 -5.87 -2.46 -6.59
N GLY A 59 -7.11 -2.61 -6.17
CA GLY A 59 -7.50 -2.48 -4.77
C GLY A 59 -7.03 -3.67 -3.92
N ALA A 60 -7.06 -3.50 -2.61
CA ALA A 60 -6.62 -4.51 -1.66
C ALA A 60 -7.35 -5.87 -1.75
N TYR A 61 -8.51 -5.91 -2.40
CA TYR A 61 -9.32 -7.13 -2.59
C TYR A 61 -8.98 -7.90 -3.86
N ASN A 62 -8.26 -7.29 -4.81
CA ASN A 62 -7.97 -7.91 -6.08
C ASN A 62 -7.03 -9.12 -5.91
N LYS A 63 -7.12 -10.07 -6.84
CA LYS A 63 -6.33 -11.30 -6.81
C LYS A 63 -4.82 -11.06 -6.80
N SER A 64 -4.37 -10.01 -7.51
CA SER A 64 -2.97 -9.58 -7.52
C SER A 64 -2.42 -9.31 -6.12
N VAL A 65 -3.21 -8.69 -5.24
CA VAL A 65 -2.84 -8.37 -3.86
C VAL A 65 -3.12 -9.56 -2.93
N LYS A 66 -4.35 -10.11 -2.96
CA LYS A 66 -4.76 -11.18 -2.03
C LYS A 66 -4.05 -12.51 -2.28
N GLN A 67 -3.87 -12.88 -3.54
CA GLN A 67 -3.28 -14.17 -3.93
C GLN A 67 -1.87 -14.00 -4.49
N GLY A 68 -1.63 -12.94 -5.29
CA GLY A 68 -0.33 -12.66 -5.88
C GLY A 68 0.71 -12.34 -4.81
N ILE A 69 0.48 -11.31 -4.00
CA ILE A 69 1.34 -10.96 -2.85
C ILE A 69 1.05 -11.87 -1.65
N GLY A 70 -0.19 -12.25 -1.43
CA GLY A 70 -0.62 -12.99 -0.23
C GLY A 70 -0.84 -12.09 0.98
N ALA A 71 -1.27 -10.83 0.74
CA ALA A 71 -1.46 -9.84 1.78
C ALA A 71 -2.57 -10.22 2.77
N LYS A 72 -2.30 -10.02 4.07
CA LYS A 72 -3.20 -10.28 5.20
C LYS A 72 -3.87 -8.99 5.65
N LEU A 73 -5.15 -9.07 6.01
CA LEU A 73 -5.92 -7.95 6.56
C LEU A 73 -5.63 -7.71 8.03
N LYS A 74 -5.50 -8.78 8.83
CA LYS A 74 -5.35 -8.69 10.27
C LYS A 74 -3.93 -9.03 10.70
N LYS A 75 -3.39 -8.28 11.66
CA LYS A 75 -2.09 -8.61 12.28
C LYS A 75 -2.08 -10.01 12.88
N SER A 76 -3.21 -10.49 13.42
CA SER A 76 -3.36 -11.84 13.99
C SER A 76 -3.25 -12.98 12.97
N GLU A 77 -3.31 -12.66 11.66
CA GLU A 77 -3.14 -13.64 10.59
C GLU A 77 -1.67 -13.85 10.19
N LEU A 78 -0.76 -13.03 10.72
CA LEU A 78 0.67 -13.14 10.49
C LEU A 78 1.24 -14.24 11.38
N LYS A 79 1.63 -15.37 10.79
CA LYS A 79 2.14 -16.56 11.48
C LYS A 79 3.54 -16.95 11.04
N GLU A 80 3.87 -16.63 9.79
CA GLU A 80 5.09 -17.06 9.13
C GLU A 80 5.97 -15.85 8.78
N PRO A 81 7.31 -15.98 8.79
CA PRO A 81 8.22 -14.90 8.44
C PRO A 81 7.93 -14.24 7.08
N ARG A 82 7.31 -14.99 6.17
CA ARG A 82 6.92 -14.52 4.84
C ARG A 82 5.60 -13.74 4.80
N ASP A 83 4.86 -13.69 5.88
CA ASP A 83 3.57 -13.01 5.90
C ASP A 83 3.74 -11.49 5.82
N ILE A 84 2.78 -10.85 5.16
CA ILE A 84 2.77 -9.42 4.95
C ILE A 84 1.40 -8.84 5.31
N TYR A 85 1.41 -7.74 6.03
CA TYR A 85 0.24 -7.01 6.50
C TYR A 85 -0.09 -5.86 5.56
N ASN A 86 -1.36 -5.75 5.15
CA ASN A 86 -1.88 -4.64 4.38
C ASN A 86 -2.86 -3.79 5.20
N PRO A 87 -2.43 -2.65 5.77
CA PRO A 87 -3.31 -1.76 6.54
C PRO A 87 -4.38 -1.06 5.68
N PHE A 88 -4.15 -0.95 4.38
CA PHE A 88 -5.06 -0.25 3.46
C PHE A 88 -6.32 -1.04 3.12
N GLU A 89 -6.33 -2.36 3.34
CA GLU A 89 -7.54 -3.16 3.13
C GLU A 89 -8.67 -2.75 4.09
N GLN A 90 -8.34 -2.44 5.35
CA GLN A 90 -9.35 -1.96 6.30
C GLN A 90 -9.84 -0.55 5.91
N MET A 91 -8.94 0.34 5.48
CA MET A 91 -9.33 1.67 5.03
C MET A 91 -10.29 1.61 3.82
N ALA A 92 -10.04 0.67 2.89
CA ALA A 92 -10.95 0.47 1.76
C ALA A 92 -12.35 0.00 2.22
N LYS A 93 -12.42 -0.89 3.23
CA LYS A 93 -13.69 -1.30 3.86
C LYS A 93 -14.43 -0.15 4.54
N ASP A 94 -13.67 0.79 5.11
CA ASP A 94 -14.20 1.98 5.78
C ASP A 94 -14.59 3.09 4.79
N GLY A 95 -14.49 2.83 3.47
CA GLY A 95 -14.90 3.76 2.42
C GLY A 95 -13.88 4.82 2.05
N HIS A 96 -12.63 4.68 2.49
CA HIS A 96 -11.55 5.57 2.05
C HIS A 96 -11.10 5.24 0.63
N ALA A 97 -10.54 6.25 -0.06
CA ALA A 97 -10.02 6.11 -1.42
C ALA A 97 -8.76 6.96 -1.63
N THR A 98 -7.84 6.49 -2.47
CA THR A 98 -6.69 7.27 -2.95
C THR A 98 -6.96 7.91 -4.30
N LEU A 99 -7.86 7.34 -5.10
CA LEU A 99 -8.29 7.87 -6.40
C LEU A 99 -9.77 7.63 -6.63
N PHE A 100 -10.30 8.28 -7.67
CA PHE A 100 -11.70 8.12 -8.08
C PHE A 100 -11.80 7.94 -9.60
N TYR A 101 -12.62 6.99 -10.00
CA TYR A 101 -12.95 6.76 -11.41
C TYR A 101 -14.46 6.57 -11.56
N ARG A 102 -15.14 7.45 -12.36
CA ARG A 102 -16.60 7.43 -12.57
C ARG A 102 -17.38 7.35 -11.25
N ASP A 103 -17.04 8.23 -10.31
CA ASP A 103 -17.66 8.36 -8.98
C ASP A 103 -17.47 7.14 -8.05
N SER A 104 -16.62 6.20 -8.43
CA SER A 104 -16.20 5.10 -7.57
C SER A 104 -14.79 5.37 -7.04
N GLY A 105 -14.65 5.40 -5.71
CA GLY A 105 -13.36 5.47 -5.05
C GLY A 105 -12.73 4.09 -4.88
N ASP A 106 -11.39 4.02 -5.00
CA ASP A 106 -10.62 2.80 -4.70
C ASP A 106 -9.27 3.19 -4.05
N ILE A 107 -8.59 2.23 -3.44
CA ILE A 107 -7.24 2.40 -2.89
C ILE A 107 -6.27 1.59 -3.76
N PHE A 108 -5.63 2.24 -4.74
CA PHE A 108 -4.59 1.61 -5.55
C PHE A 108 -3.19 1.83 -4.97
N ASP A 109 -3.03 2.94 -4.26
CA ASP A 109 -1.78 3.30 -3.59
C ASP A 109 -1.75 2.62 -2.23
N GLN A 110 -0.83 1.68 -2.05
CA GLN A 110 -0.77 0.86 -0.86
C GLN A 110 0.66 0.73 -0.35
N ILE A 111 0.83 0.62 0.96
CA ILE A 111 2.09 0.32 1.63
C ILE A 111 1.85 -0.86 2.55
N MET A 112 2.46 -1.99 2.22
CA MET A 112 2.38 -3.22 2.99
C MET A 112 3.69 -3.49 3.71
N VAL A 113 3.62 -4.07 4.89
CA VAL A 113 4.78 -4.31 5.75
C VAL A 113 4.90 -5.79 6.13
N SER A 114 6.11 -6.32 6.10
CA SER A 114 6.37 -7.70 6.53
C SER A 114 6.10 -7.90 8.02
N GLN A 115 5.90 -9.14 8.43
CA GLN A 115 5.66 -9.51 9.83
C GLN A 115 6.69 -8.92 10.78
N GLN A 116 7.97 -8.85 10.40
CA GLN A 116 9.06 -8.33 11.22
C GLN A 116 8.91 -6.84 11.56
N LEU A 117 8.15 -6.09 10.78
CA LEU A 117 7.78 -4.71 11.06
C LEU A 117 6.50 -4.58 11.90
N VAL A 118 5.74 -5.66 12.11
CA VAL A 118 4.53 -5.60 12.93
C VAL A 118 4.91 -5.93 14.37
N PRO A 119 4.58 -5.06 15.36
CA PRO A 119 4.89 -5.34 16.75
C PRO A 119 4.14 -6.58 17.23
N ALA A 120 4.83 -7.45 17.98
CA ALA A 120 4.25 -8.66 18.57
C ALA A 120 3.26 -8.31 19.70
N ASP A 121 3.57 -7.27 20.47
CA ASP A 121 2.75 -6.72 21.52
C ASP A 121 2.98 -5.20 21.66
N ASN A 122 2.37 -4.57 22.67
CA ASN A 122 2.44 -3.12 22.90
C ASN A 122 3.83 -2.62 23.36
N ASN A 123 4.76 -3.51 23.67
CA ASN A 123 6.11 -3.19 24.16
C ASN A 123 7.22 -3.55 23.14
N ASP A 124 6.86 -4.13 21.98
CA ASP A 124 7.82 -4.56 20.96
C ASP A 124 8.24 -3.40 20.05
N TYR A 125 8.91 -2.39 20.62
CA TYR A 125 9.45 -1.23 19.91
C TYR A 125 10.96 -1.05 20.09
N GLY A 126 11.68 -2.07 20.49
CA GLY A 126 13.15 -2.05 20.58
C GLY A 126 13.85 -1.92 19.23
N SER A 127 13.12 -2.13 18.13
CA SER A 127 13.51 -1.88 16.74
C SER A 127 12.36 -1.23 16.00
N PHE A 128 12.60 -0.68 14.78
CA PHE A 128 11.52 -0.05 14.01
C PHE A 128 10.36 -1.00 13.76
N LYS A 129 9.16 -0.55 14.15
CA LYS A 129 7.89 -1.24 13.97
C LYS A 129 6.84 -0.33 13.33
N TYR A 130 5.93 -0.94 12.59
CA TYR A 130 4.76 -0.28 12.04
C TYR A 130 3.83 0.17 13.17
N TRP A 131 3.50 1.44 13.16
CA TRP A 131 2.52 2.02 14.09
C TRP A 131 1.16 2.22 13.44
N LYS A 132 1.10 3.06 12.41
CA LYS A 132 -0.15 3.36 11.67
C LYS A 132 0.10 3.71 10.22
N ALA A 133 -0.96 3.62 9.40
CA ALA A 133 -1.01 4.08 8.02
C ALA A 133 -2.06 5.20 7.86
N GLY A 134 -1.99 5.92 6.76
CA GLY A 134 -2.98 6.91 6.41
C GLY A 134 -2.93 7.35 4.95
N ILE A 135 -4.00 8.01 4.53
CA ILE A 135 -4.11 8.68 3.24
C ILE A 135 -3.98 10.18 3.51
N TYR A 136 -3.08 10.84 2.79
CA TYR A 136 -2.81 12.27 2.97
C TYR A 136 -3.72 13.09 2.06
N ASN A 137 -4.95 13.34 2.53
CA ASN A 137 -6.01 14.03 1.80
C ASN A 137 -6.31 15.42 2.39
N LYS A 138 -5.28 16.24 2.54
CA LYS A 138 -5.44 17.60 3.10
C LYS A 138 -6.24 18.50 2.17
N PRO A 139 -6.93 19.54 2.69
CA PRO A 139 -7.82 20.41 1.91
C PRO A 139 -7.20 21.05 0.67
N PHE A 140 -5.89 21.29 0.65
CA PHE A 140 -5.19 21.84 -0.50
C PHE A 140 -4.96 20.81 -1.62
N LEU A 141 -5.07 19.52 -1.34
CA LEU A 141 -4.98 18.42 -2.32
C LEU A 141 -6.34 18.03 -2.90
N ILE A 142 -7.42 18.66 -2.45
CA ILE A 142 -8.79 18.27 -2.79
C ILE A 142 -9.41 19.28 -3.74
N GLN A 143 -10.05 18.79 -4.80
CA GLN A 143 -10.91 19.59 -5.68
C GLN A 143 -12.09 20.16 -4.89
N LYS A 144 -12.20 21.51 -4.84
CA LYS A 144 -13.18 22.18 -3.98
C LYS A 144 -14.56 22.36 -4.62
N THR A 145 -14.63 22.41 -5.95
CA THR A 145 -15.86 22.74 -6.70
C THR A 145 -16.01 21.87 -7.94
N GLY A 146 -17.19 21.95 -8.56
CA GLY A 146 -17.49 21.25 -9.82
C GLY A 146 -17.81 19.76 -9.65
N GLN A 147 -17.86 19.08 -10.78
CA GLN A 147 -18.21 17.66 -10.87
C GLN A 147 -17.31 16.74 -10.03
N TYR A 148 -16.03 17.08 -9.88
CA TYR A 148 -15.04 16.30 -9.15
C TYR A 148 -14.76 16.84 -7.75
N LYS A 149 -15.71 17.54 -7.14
CA LYS A 149 -15.59 17.99 -5.75
C LYS A 149 -15.32 16.81 -4.81
N GLY A 150 -14.26 16.92 -4.02
CA GLY A 150 -13.84 15.86 -3.09
C GLY A 150 -12.74 14.93 -3.64
N TYR A 151 -12.47 14.96 -4.94
CA TYR A 151 -11.43 14.16 -5.59
C TYR A 151 -10.05 14.79 -5.40
N PRO A 152 -8.96 14.03 -5.62
CA PRO A 152 -7.63 14.62 -5.70
C PRO A 152 -7.56 15.75 -6.72
N LEU A 153 -6.88 16.83 -6.37
CA LEU A 153 -6.72 18.01 -7.23
C LEU A 153 -5.65 17.75 -8.27
N ARG A 154 -6.06 17.26 -9.43
CA ARG A 154 -5.19 17.00 -10.59
C ARG A 154 -5.12 18.19 -11.55
N ASN A 155 -4.09 18.21 -12.39
CA ASN A 155 -4.05 19.13 -13.54
C ASN A 155 -5.23 18.84 -14.47
N GLN A 156 -6.05 19.88 -14.74
CA GLN A 156 -7.19 19.74 -15.65
C GLN A 156 -7.50 21.06 -16.34
N ASN A 157 -7.63 21.03 -17.66
CA ASN A 157 -8.04 22.19 -18.48
C ASN A 157 -7.22 23.47 -18.19
N GLY A 158 -5.90 23.34 -18.02
CA GLY A 158 -5.01 24.47 -17.72
C GLY A 158 -5.04 24.95 -16.26
N VAL A 159 -5.83 24.32 -15.39
CA VAL A 159 -5.81 24.57 -13.95
C VAL A 159 -4.76 23.67 -13.31
N PRO A 160 -3.75 24.27 -12.63
CA PRO A 160 -2.73 23.50 -11.94
C PRO A 160 -3.32 22.67 -10.79
N GLY A 161 -2.82 21.44 -10.64
CA GLY A 161 -3.09 20.55 -9.52
C GLY A 161 -1.83 19.77 -9.13
N PHE A 162 -1.97 18.79 -8.27
CA PHE A 162 -0.83 18.01 -7.76
C PHE A 162 -0.77 16.60 -8.37
N SER A 163 -1.87 15.83 -8.21
CA SER A 163 -1.98 14.46 -8.68
C SER A 163 -3.45 14.06 -8.77
N ASP A 164 -3.78 13.04 -9.52
CA ASP A 164 -5.08 12.36 -9.53
C ASP A 164 -5.19 11.26 -8.46
N HIS A 165 -4.12 11.08 -7.65
CA HIS A 165 -4.10 10.23 -6.47
C HIS A 165 -3.75 11.03 -5.22
N PHE A 166 -4.31 10.63 -4.07
CA PHE A 166 -3.84 11.10 -2.76
C PHE A 166 -2.61 10.30 -2.33
N PRO A 167 -1.56 10.96 -1.80
CA PRO A 167 -0.42 10.26 -1.22
C PRO A 167 -0.82 9.38 -0.05
N VAL A 168 -0.13 8.26 0.10
CA VAL A 168 -0.26 7.37 1.25
C VAL A 168 1.01 7.37 2.08
N TYR A 169 0.89 7.08 3.37
CA TYR A 169 2.02 7.04 4.28
C TYR A 169 1.84 5.99 5.37
N ILE A 170 2.96 5.58 5.94
CA ILE A 170 3.00 4.81 7.19
C ILE A 170 3.93 5.51 8.19
N TYR A 171 3.73 5.27 9.47
CA TYR A 171 4.69 5.60 10.50
C TYR A 171 5.39 4.33 10.98
N LEU A 172 6.71 4.38 10.97
CA LEU A 172 7.57 3.44 11.68
C LEU A 172 8.06 4.14 12.94
N VAL A 173 7.98 3.45 14.07
CA VAL A 173 8.42 3.98 15.36
C VAL A 173 9.38 3.01 16.02
N LYS A 174 10.30 3.56 16.81
CA LYS A 174 11.29 2.85 17.62
C LYS A 174 11.43 3.56 18.94
N GLU A 175 11.60 2.82 20.01
CA GLU A 175 11.89 3.37 21.33
C GLU A 175 13.24 4.08 21.33
N VAL A 176 13.28 5.28 21.89
CA VAL A 176 14.53 6.03 22.09
C VAL A 176 15.18 5.53 23.36
N LYS A 177 16.40 5.02 23.25
CA LYS A 177 17.22 4.60 24.38
C LYS A 177 18.02 5.78 24.91
#